data_4ed810acf6b33957c19eb34db7e795d6
#
_entry.id   4ed810acf6b33957c19eb34db7e795d6
#
_cell.length_a   1.000
_cell.length_b   1.000
_cell.length_c   1.000
_cell.angle_alpha   90.00
_cell.angle_beta   90.00
_cell.angle_gamma   90.00
#
_symmetry.space_group_name_H-M   'P 1'
#
loop_
_entity.id
_entity.type
_entity.pdbx_description
1 polymer ?
#
loop_
_entity_poly.entity_id
_entity_poly.type
_entity_poly.pdbx_seq_one_letter_code
_entity_poly.pdbx_strand_id
1 'polypeptide(L)'
;MVEQRRIPMAEADPYLLFGLLGKQVIHPGGRQATEELFALAELAPGQHVLDIGCGAGKTAIEMATRFEVTVTAADISVDMRDRAVANVENAGVRDRVSVESADICGLPYEDGQFDRVVAEAVTMFVDRDLAISELVRVCRPGGLVLATEFHWRRPPTPEARQAFLGEVCPGMLFDSVEDWLGRYGSAGLTNLEIKTGPFEMMTARGFVADEGLRNALRVMANAMANGTARRRMTWLVPRISRAVPYLGYVVIRGRRPAGRDDPG
;
A
#
# COMPACT_ATOMS: atom_id res chain seq x y z
N MET A 1 -19.37 -7.39 14.11
CA MET A 1 -18.62 -7.84 12.91
C MET A 1 -19.43 -7.41 11.70
N VAL A 2 -18.96 -6.43 10.95
CA VAL A 2 -19.56 -6.08 9.65
C VAL A 2 -19.17 -7.23 8.70
N GLU A 3 -20.15 -7.98 8.22
CA GLU A 3 -19.95 -9.01 7.21
C GLU A 3 -19.38 -8.33 5.96
N GLN A 4 -18.10 -8.55 5.68
CA GLN A 4 -17.40 -7.90 4.57
C GLN A 4 -17.89 -8.52 3.27
N ARG A 5 -18.84 -7.84 2.62
CA ARG A 5 -19.42 -8.23 1.33
C ARG A 5 -18.32 -8.17 0.24
N ARG A 6 -18.23 -9.20 -0.59
CA ARG A 6 -17.44 -9.14 -1.84
C ARG A 6 -17.98 -8.02 -2.73
N ILE A 7 -17.09 -7.13 -3.17
CA ILE A 7 -17.46 -5.98 -4.00
C ILE A 7 -17.46 -6.44 -5.47
N PRO A 8 -18.60 -6.30 -6.19
CA PRO A 8 -18.64 -6.62 -7.61
C PRO A 8 -17.68 -5.73 -8.41
N MET A 9 -17.05 -6.28 -9.44
CA MET A 9 -16.11 -5.54 -10.32
C MET A 9 -16.70 -4.23 -10.88
N ALA A 10 -18.02 -4.15 -11.05
CA ALA A 10 -18.70 -2.95 -11.52
C ALA A 10 -18.65 -1.80 -10.50
N GLU A 11 -18.60 -2.12 -9.22
CA GLU A 11 -18.62 -1.19 -8.08
C GLU A 11 -17.22 -0.97 -7.48
N ALA A 12 -16.25 -1.83 -7.87
CA ALA A 12 -14.88 -1.80 -7.35
C ALA A 12 -14.22 -0.45 -7.63
N ASP A 13 -13.54 0.13 -6.63
CA ASP A 13 -12.64 1.25 -6.86
C ASP A 13 -11.50 0.84 -7.82
N PRO A 14 -10.69 1.77 -8.32
CA PRO A 14 -9.61 1.44 -9.25
C PRO A 14 -8.59 0.45 -8.69
N TYR A 15 -8.27 0.51 -7.41
CA TYR A 15 -7.29 -0.38 -6.75
C TYR A 15 -7.80 -1.79 -6.70
N LEU A 16 -9.02 -1.96 -6.17
CA LEU A 16 -9.68 -3.26 -6.14
C LEU A 16 -9.90 -3.82 -7.56
N LEU A 17 -10.31 -2.97 -8.51
CA LEU A 17 -10.47 -3.37 -9.92
C LEU A 17 -9.18 -3.96 -10.49
N PHE A 18 -8.04 -3.26 -10.34
CA PHE A 18 -6.75 -3.78 -10.80
C PHE A 18 -6.34 -5.06 -10.08
N GLY A 19 -6.56 -5.15 -8.77
CA GLY A 19 -6.36 -6.37 -8.01
C GLY A 19 -7.21 -7.52 -8.54
N LEU A 20 -8.50 -7.31 -8.77
CA LEU A 20 -9.42 -8.31 -9.34
C LEU A 20 -8.99 -8.77 -10.75
N LEU A 21 -8.34 -7.91 -11.53
CA LEU A 21 -7.75 -8.26 -12.82
C LEU A 21 -6.44 -9.03 -12.73
N GLY A 22 -5.84 -9.13 -11.55
CA GLY A 22 -4.61 -9.88 -11.29
C GLY A 22 -3.34 -9.03 -11.22
N LYS A 23 -3.46 -7.69 -11.14
CA LYS A 23 -2.32 -6.83 -10.83
C LYS A 23 -1.87 -7.11 -9.38
N GLN A 24 -0.56 -7.20 -9.17
CA GLN A 24 0.02 -7.57 -7.88
C GLN A 24 0.59 -6.37 -7.13
N VAL A 25 1.11 -5.38 -7.85
CA VAL A 25 1.69 -4.15 -7.29
C VAL A 25 0.71 -3.00 -7.53
N ILE A 26 -0.02 -2.57 -6.50
CA ILE A 26 -1.18 -1.65 -6.66
C ILE A 26 -1.01 -0.41 -5.77
N HIS A 27 0.20 0.10 -5.63
CA HIS A 27 0.49 1.31 -4.87
C HIS A 27 1.28 2.32 -5.73
N PRO A 28 1.29 3.63 -5.36
CA PRO A 28 2.03 4.63 -6.10
C PRO A 28 3.53 4.33 -6.08
N GLY A 29 4.18 4.56 -7.21
CA GLY A 29 5.61 4.27 -7.38
C GLY A 29 5.95 2.81 -7.68
N GLY A 30 4.99 1.88 -7.55
CA GLY A 30 5.18 0.49 -7.94
C GLY A 30 6.41 -0.15 -7.28
N ARG A 31 7.06 -1.07 -7.98
CA ARG A 31 8.26 -1.76 -7.46
C ARG A 31 9.37 -0.81 -7.01
N GLN A 32 9.52 0.35 -7.63
CA GLN A 32 10.55 1.30 -7.22
C GLN A 32 10.29 1.80 -5.79
N ALA A 33 9.05 2.18 -5.47
CA ALA A 33 8.69 2.60 -4.12
C ALA A 33 8.88 1.49 -3.09
N THR A 34 8.53 0.23 -3.42
CA THR A 34 8.76 -0.92 -2.55
C THR A 34 10.27 -1.14 -2.29
N GLU A 35 11.13 -1.04 -3.32
CA GLU A 35 12.59 -1.16 -3.11
C GLU A 35 13.14 -0.01 -2.26
N GLU A 36 12.65 1.21 -2.43
CA GLU A 36 13.01 2.34 -1.57
C GLU A 36 12.51 2.16 -0.13
N LEU A 37 11.31 1.59 0.05
CA LEU A 37 10.78 1.21 1.35
C LEU A 37 11.66 0.16 2.02
N PHE A 38 12.06 -0.89 1.32
CA PHE A 38 12.96 -1.91 1.86
C PHE A 38 14.33 -1.33 2.24
N ALA A 39 14.87 -0.40 1.44
CA ALA A 39 16.13 0.29 1.76
C ALA A 39 16.04 1.13 3.05
N LEU A 40 14.85 1.63 3.40
CA LEU A 40 14.61 2.41 4.61
C LEU A 40 14.18 1.55 5.82
N ALA A 41 13.72 0.31 5.60
CA ALA A 41 13.08 -0.50 6.61
C ALA A 41 14.05 -1.14 7.61
N GLU A 42 15.35 -1.16 7.33
CA GLU A 42 16.34 -1.82 8.20
C GLU A 42 15.88 -3.25 8.60
N LEU A 43 15.39 -4.02 7.60
CA LEU A 43 14.90 -5.38 7.84
C LEU A 43 16.07 -6.33 8.17
N ALA A 44 15.87 -7.15 9.20
CA ALA A 44 16.86 -8.13 9.66
C ALA A 44 16.18 -9.47 10.00
N PRO A 45 16.89 -10.61 9.85
CA PRO A 45 16.36 -11.93 10.18
C PRO A 45 15.77 -11.99 11.59
N GLY A 46 14.63 -12.68 11.71
CA GLY A 46 13.95 -12.89 12.99
C GLY A 46 13.02 -11.75 13.43
N GLN A 47 12.97 -10.62 12.74
CA GLN A 47 12.02 -9.56 13.03
C GLN A 47 10.58 -9.98 12.68
N HIS A 48 9.62 -9.43 13.41
CA HIS A 48 8.20 -9.55 13.13
C HIS A 48 7.66 -8.26 12.51
N VAL A 49 7.10 -8.36 11.31
CA VAL A 49 6.63 -7.24 10.51
C VAL A 49 5.12 -7.30 10.34
N LEU A 50 4.43 -6.17 10.51
CA LEU A 50 3.05 -6.00 10.05
C LEU A 50 3.07 -5.37 8.67
N ASP A 51 2.37 -5.99 7.70
CA ASP A 51 2.03 -5.42 6.39
C ASP A 51 0.53 -5.19 6.34
N ILE A 52 0.07 -3.97 6.64
CA ILE A 52 -1.36 -3.62 6.70
C ILE A 52 -1.83 -3.00 5.38
N GLY A 53 -2.96 -3.52 4.86
CA GLY A 53 -3.41 -3.26 3.50
C GLY A 53 -2.59 -4.05 2.48
N CYS A 54 -2.21 -5.27 2.84
CA CYS A 54 -1.26 -6.11 2.09
C CYS A 54 -1.71 -6.48 0.66
N GLY A 55 -2.96 -6.19 0.30
CA GLY A 55 -3.52 -6.54 -1.01
C GLY A 55 -3.36 -8.02 -1.32
N ALA A 56 -2.71 -8.34 -2.44
CA ALA A 56 -2.44 -9.72 -2.85
C ALA A 56 -1.20 -10.35 -2.15
N GLY A 57 -0.62 -9.72 -1.13
CA GLY A 57 0.48 -10.24 -0.32
C GLY A 57 1.87 -10.17 -0.96
N LYS A 58 2.04 -9.39 -2.03
CA LYS A 58 3.30 -9.36 -2.79
C LYS A 58 4.47 -8.85 -1.95
N THR A 59 4.30 -7.72 -1.27
CA THR A 59 5.31 -7.10 -0.41
C THR A 59 5.64 -8.00 0.79
N ALA A 60 4.62 -8.59 1.44
CA ALA A 60 4.80 -9.54 2.53
C ALA A 60 5.65 -10.76 2.12
N ILE A 61 5.36 -11.36 0.96
CA ILE A 61 6.11 -12.49 0.41
C ILE A 61 7.57 -12.09 0.14
N GLU A 62 7.80 -10.91 -0.45
CA GLU A 62 9.15 -10.42 -0.73
C GLU A 62 9.93 -10.14 0.56
N MET A 63 9.31 -9.55 1.59
CA MET A 63 9.94 -9.35 2.89
C MET A 63 10.36 -10.68 3.53
N ALA A 64 9.45 -11.64 3.60
CA ALA A 64 9.73 -12.96 4.18
C ALA A 64 10.84 -13.70 3.43
N THR A 65 10.85 -13.61 2.08
CA THR A 65 11.80 -14.35 1.24
C THR A 65 13.20 -13.72 1.23
N ARG A 66 13.27 -12.38 1.16
CA ARG A 66 14.55 -11.66 0.97
C ARG A 66 15.28 -11.37 2.28
N PHE A 67 14.51 -11.17 3.36
CA PHE A 67 15.07 -10.66 4.64
C PHE A 67 14.88 -11.63 5.81
N GLU A 68 14.32 -12.81 5.57
CA GLU A 68 14.12 -13.85 6.59
C GLU A 68 13.31 -13.37 7.81
N VAL A 69 12.35 -12.48 7.58
CA VAL A 69 11.42 -11.95 8.60
C VAL A 69 10.14 -12.78 8.63
N THR A 70 9.42 -12.74 9.75
CA THR A 70 8.03 -13.19 9.82
C THR A 70 7.10 -12.01 9.55
N VAL A 71 6.02 -12.24 8.80
CA VAL A 71 5.09 -11.17 8.39
C VAL A 71 3.68 -11.54 8.74
N THR A 72 2.99 -10.66 9.46
CA THR A 72 1.53 -10.63 9.55
C THR A 72 1.05 -9.73 8.42
N ALA A 73 0.50 -10.33 7.37
CA ALA A 73 -0.10 -9.63 6.22
C ALA A 73 -1.59 -9.45 6.47
N ALA A 74 -2.05 -8.22 6.61
CA ALA A 74 -3.44 -7.95 6.95
C ALA A 74 -4.13 -7.06 5.92
N ASP A 75 -5.38 -7.36 5.59
CA ASP A 75 -6.20 -6.55 4.68
C ASP A 75 -7.67 -6.61 5.11
N ILE A 76 -8.39 -5.51 4.88
CA ILE A 76 -9.83 -5.47 5.15
C ILE A 76 -10.65 -6.23 4.09
N SER A 77 -10.16 -6.31 2.85
CA SER A 77 -10.84 -6.93 1.72
C SER A 77 -10.72 -8.45 1.72
N VAL A 78 -11.86 -9.16 1.76
CA VAL A 78 -11.91 -10.62 1.63
C VAL A 78 -11.27 -11.09 0.31
N ASP A 79 -11.56 -10.41 -0.80
CA ASP A 79 -11.02 -10.78 -2.12
C ASP A 79 -9.49 -10.64 -2.19
N MET A 80 -8.93 -9.64 -1.49
CA MET A 80 -7.48 -9.46 -1.42
C MET A 80 -6.84 -10.51 -0.52
N ARG A 81 -7.43 -10.80 0.64
CA ARG A 81 -6.93 -11.87 1.52
C ARG A 81 -6.95 -13.24 0.86
N ASP A 82 -8.04 -13.61 0.15
CA ASP A 82 -8.10 -14.88 -0.59
C ASP A 82 -6.95 -15.00 -1.59
N ARG A 83 -6.60 -13.90 -2.27
CA ARG A 83 -5.46 -13.84 -3.20
C ARG A 83 -4.12 -13.90 -2.49
N ALA A 84 -3.98 -13.18 -1.37
CA ALA A 84 -2.77 -13.21 -0.56
C ALA A 84 -2.48 -14.62 -0.06
N VAL A 85 -3.50 -15.32 0.48
CA VAL A 85 -3.37 -16.74 0.90
C VAL A 85 -2.88 -17.61 -0.25
N ALA A 86 -3.53 -17.54 -1.42
CA ALA A 86 -3.13 -18.33 -2.58
C ALA A 86 -1.70 -18.01 -3.04
N ASN A 87 -1.29 -16.73 -3.02
CA ASN A 87 0.06 -16.32 -3.40
C ASN A 87 1.13 -16.76 -2.38
N VAL A 88 0.83 -16.69 -1.08
CA VAL A 88 1.70 -17.16 0.00
C VAL A 88 1.91 -18.68 -0.11
N GLU A 89 0.84 -19.44 -0.40
CA GLU A 89 0.91 -20.88 -0.65
C GLU A 89 1.78 -21.20 -1.87
N ASN A 90 1.53 -20.50 -2.98
CA ASN A 90 2.29 -20.70 -4.22
C ASN A 90 3.78 -20.31 -4.09
N ALA A 91 4.09 -19.37 -3.21
CA ALA A 91 5.47 -18.96 -2.91
C ALA A 91 6.15 -19.89 -1.91
N GLY A 92 5.41 -20.78 -1.22
CA GLY A 92 5.96 -21.72 -0.24
C GLY A 92 6.46 -21.07 1.05
N VAL A 93 5.85 -19.94 1.46
CA VAL A 93 6.29 -19.16 2.64
C VAL A 93 5.24 -19.08 3.76
N ARG A 94 4.34 -20.07 3.84
CA ARG A 94 3.28 -20.13 4.87
C ARG A 94 3.82 -20.23 6.30
N ASP A 95 5.01 -20.71 6.47
CA ASP A 95 5.73 -20.75 7.75
C ASP A 95 6.22 -19.37 8.22
N ARG A 96 6.27 -18.38 7.32
CA ARG A 96 6.75 -17.03 7.60
C ARG A 96 5.71 -15.93 7.36
N VAL A 97 4.63 -16.21 6.64
CA VAL A 97 3.60 -15.21 6.31
C VAL A 97 2.24 -15.71 6.73
N SER A 98 1.63 -15.07 7.72
CA SER A 98 0.20 -15.23 8.05
C SER A 98 -0.63 -14.19 7.30
N VAL A 99 -1.87 -14.54 6.92
CA VAL A 99 -2.82 -13.61 6.29
C VAL A 99 -4.04 -13.45 7.17
N GLU A 100 -4.35 -12.21 7.56
CA GLU A 100 -5.38 -11.91 8.56
C GLU A 100 -6.34 -10.81 8.09
N SER A 101 -7.47 -10.67 8.80
CA SER A 101 -8.42 -9.58 8.60
C SER A 101 -8.15 -8.48 9.61
N ALA A 102 -7.83 -7.27 9.16
CA ALA A 102 -7.74 -6.12 10.04
C ALA A 102 -8.18 -4.82 9.36
N ASP A 103 -8.74 -3.92 10.17
CA ASP A 103 -9.01 -2.53 9.81
C ASP A 103 -7.86 -1.68 10.38
N ILE A 104 -7.21 -0.87 9.54
CA ILE A 104 -6.10 -0.01 9.93
C ILE A 104 -6.52 1.04 10.98
N CYS A 105 -7.81 1.41 11.03
CA CYS A 105 -8.34 2.34 12.02
C CYS A 105 -8.64 1.72 13.39
N GLY A 106 -8.40 0.42 13.56
CA GLY A 106 -8.62 -0.30 14.82
C GLY A 106 -7.96 -1.66 14.77
N LEU A 107 -6.63 -1.67 14.83
CA LEU A 107 -5.82 -2.88 14.67
C LEU A 107 -6.01 -3.83 15.86
N PRO A 108 -6.33 -5.12 15.63
CA PRO A 108 -6.56 -6.10 16.68
C PRO A 108 -5.26 -6.65 17.27
N TYR A 109 -4.23 -5.82 17.37
CA TYR A 109 -2.89 -6.17 17.83
C TYR A 109 -2.53 -5.41 19.09
N GLU A 110 -1.62 -5.98 19.89
CA GLU A 110 -1.13 -5.37 21.13
C GLU A 110 -0.19 -4.19 20.84
N ASP A 111 -0.05 -3.31 21.82
CA ASP A 111 0.90 -2.20 21.77
C ASP A 111 2.33 -2.74 21.63
N GLY A 112 3.06 -2.26 20.62
CA GLY A 112 4.45 -2.64 20.44
C GLY A 112 4.69 -4.06 19.96
N GLN A 113 3.70 -4.70 19.36
CA GLN A 113 3.78 -6.09 18.91
C GLN A 113 4.79 -6.31 17.77
N PHE A 114 5.02 -5.30 16.90
CA PHE A 114 5.80 -5.46 15.69
C PHE A 114 7.11 -4.66 15.70
N ASP A 115 8.18 -5.26 15.17
CA ASP A 115 9.47 -4.58 14.96
C ASP A 115 9.37 -3.51 13.87
N ARG A 116 8.61 -3.80 12.82
CA ARG A 116 8.34 -2.95 11.67
C ARG A 116 6.85 -2.96 11.34
N VAL A 117 6.34 -1.81 10.96
CA VAL A 117 4.96 -1.68 10.48
C VAL A 117 4.99 -1.02 9.13
N VAL A 118 4.40 -1.66 8.12
CA VAL A 118 4.38 -1.23 6.73
C VAL A 118 2.94 -0.98 6.30
N ALA A 119 2.69 0.15 5.63
CA ALA A 119 1.41 0.51 5.03
C ALA A 119 1.63 1.14 3.64
N GLU A 120 1.42 0.39 2.57
CA GLU A 120 1.58 0.89 1.21
C GLU A 120 0.24 1.32 0.61
N ALA A 121 0.01 2.63 0.47
CA ALA A 121 -1.19 3.23 -0.13
C ALA A 121 -2.50 2.90 0.60
N VAL A 122 -2.53 3.02 1.91
CA VAL A 122 -3.71 2.69 2.73
C VAL A 122 -4.30 3.90 3.44
N THR A 123 -3.47 4.71 4.10
CA THR A 123 -3.94 5.79 4.99
C THR A 123 -4.73 6.86 4.25
N MET A 124 -4.50 7.04 2.97
CA MET A 124 -5.21 8.00 2.12
C MET A 124 -6.70 7.69 1.89
N PHE A 125 -7.17 6.51 2.27
CA PHE A 125 -8.57 6.07 2.09
C PHE A 125 -9.40 6.11 3.36
N VAL A 126 -8.80 6.44 4.50
CA VAL A 126 -9.40 6.33 5.83
C VAL A 126 -9.15 7.60 6.64
N ASP A 127 -9.59 7.62 7.91
CA ASP A 127 -9.15 8.62 8.86
C ASP A 127 -7.64 8.47 9.11
N ARG A 128 -6.87 9.39 8.51
CA ARG A 128 -5.41 9.33 8.48
C ARG A 128 -4.78 9.41 9.87
N ASP A 129 -5.32 10.28 10.72
CA ASP A 129 -4.75 10.52 12.04
C ASP A 129 -4.98 9.31 12.94
N LEU A 130 -6.17 8.70 12.86
CA LEU A 130 -6.47 7.46 13.56
C LEU A 130 -5.62 6.30 13.04
N ALA A 131 -5.54 6.13 11.71
CA ALA A 131 -4.74 5.08 11.10
C ALA A 131 -3.25 5.20 11.47
N ILE A 132 -2.66 6.40 11.34
CA ILE A 132 -1.25 6.62 11.69
C ILE A 132 -1.01 6.37 13.19
N SER A 133 -1.94 6.78 14.07
CA SER A 133 -1.87 6.51 15.50
C SER A 133 -1.82 5.00 15.78
N GLU A 134 -2.65 4.20 15.11
CA GLU A 134 -2.66 2.74 15.25
C GLU A 134 -1.35 2.10 14.75
N LEU A 135 -0.81 2.57 13.59
CA LEU A 135 0.49 2.11 13.09
C LEU A 135 1.60 2.35 14.13
N VAL A 136 1.59 3.52 14.77
CA VAL A 136 2.57 3.86 15.81
C VAL A 136 2.34 3.02 17.07
N ARG A 137 1.08 2.81 17.48
CA ARG A 137 0.74 2.03 18.67
C ARG A 137 1.25 0.58 18.58
N VAL A 138 1.03 -0.08 17.46
CA VAL A 138 1.41 -1.50 17.30
C VAL A 138 2.89 -1.71 16.96
N CYS A 139 3.60 -0.66 16.53
CA CYS A 139 5.05 -0.68 16.34
C CYS A 139 5.75 -0.64 17.70
N ARG A 140 6.75 -1.50 17.96
CA ARG A 140 7.46 -1.48 19.25
C ARG A 140 8.26 -0.19 19.48
N PRO A 141 8.55 0.20 20.72
CA PRO A 141 9.53 1.25 20.99
C PRO A 141 10.86 0.97 20.29
N GLY A 142 11.45 1.99 19.65
CA GLY A 142 12.64 1.85 18.81
C GLY A 142 12.40 1.23 17.42
N GLY A 143 11.20 0.71 17.16
CA GLY A 143 10.80 0.15 15.86
C GLY A 143 10.59 1.21 14.78
N LEU A 144 10.28 0.77 13.56
CA LEU A 144 10.05 1.64 12.42
C LEU A 144 8.65 1.48 11.86
N VAL A 145 8.02 2.61 11.56
CA VAL A 145 6.81 2.69 10.74
C VAL A 145 7.21 3.20 9.35
N LEU A 146 6.74 2.50 8.32
CA LEU A 146 7.00 2.82 6.92
C LEU A 146 5.68 2.93 6.18
N ALA A 147 5.56 3.95 5.33
CA ALA A 147 4.37 4.14 4.51
C ALA A 147 4.73 4.61 3.11
N THR A 148 3.89 4.24 2.16
CA THR A 148 3.94 4.78 0.80
C THR A 148 2.64 5.50 0.50
N GLU A 149 2.72 6.80 0.21
CA GLU A 149 1.55 7.67 0.04
C GLU A 149 1.59 8.39 -1.30
N PHE A 150 0.42 8.87 -1.74
CA PHE A 150 0.33 9.79 -2.87
C PHE A 150 0.61 11.24 -2.45
N HIS A 151 1.21 11.99 -3.37
CA HIS A 151 1.25 13.44 -3.28
C HIS A 151 1.21 14.09 -4.68
N TRP A 152 0.89 15.40 -4.73
CA TRP A 152 1.04 16.18 -5.95
C TRP A 152 2.50 16.63 -6.08
N ARG A 153 3.24 16.11 -7.07
CA ARG A 153 4.63 16.54 -7.37
C ARG A 153 4.71 18.00 -7.83
N ARG A 154 3.62 18.49 -8.40
CA ARG A 154 3.41 19.87 -8.84
C ARG A 154 1.92 20.17 -8.80
N PRO A 155 1.51 21.46 -8.69
CA PRO A 155 0.10 21.82 -8.71
C PRO A 155 -0.61 21.26 -9.94
N PRO A 156 -1.69 20.47 -9.78
CA PRO A 156 -2.45 19.96 -10.90
C PRO A 156 -3.31 21.07 -11.52
N THR A 157 -3.67 20.92 -12.81
CA THR A 157 -4.74 21.74 -13.37
C THR A 157 -6.08 21.38 -12.73
N PRO A 158 -7.07 22.30 -12.73
CA PRO A 158 -8.41 22.02 -12.23
C PRO A 158 -9.03 20.75 -12.86
N GLU A 159 -8.83 20.55 -14.17
CA GLU A 159 -9.32 19.40 -14.90
C GLU A 159 -8.63 18.09 -14.48
N ALA A 160 -7.32 18.12 -14.26
CA ALA A 160 -6.55 16.96 -13.79
C ALA A 160 -6.98 16.58 -12.35
N ARG A 161 -7.15 17.59 -11.48
CA ARG A 161 -7.63 17.40 -10.12
C ARG A 161 -9.05 16.81 -10.10
N GLN A 162 -9.97 17.40 -10.88
CA GLN A 162 -11.35 16.93 -10.98
C GLN A 162 -11.40 15.50 -11.53
N ALA A 163 -10.64 15.20 -12.59
CA ALA A 163 -10.61 13.87 -13.17
C ALA A 163 -10.13 12.81 -12.17
N PHE A 164 -9.13 13.13 -11.34
CA PHE A 164 -8.58 12.15 -10.38
C PHE A 164 -9.37 12.08 -9.07
N LEU A 165 -9.51 13.19 -8.36
CA LEU A 165 -10.15 13.21 -7.03
C LEU A 165 -11.68 13.33 -7.10
N GLY A 166 -12.22 13.89 -8.19
CA GLY A 166 -13.68 14.02 -8.34
C GLY A 166 -14.32 12.81 -9.01
N GLU A 167 -13.63 12.14 -9.92
CA GLU A 167 -14.22 11.09 -10.73
C GLU A 167 -13.61 9.70 -10.49
N VAL A 168 -12.27 9.59 -10.45
CA VAL A 168 -11.57 8.30 -10.38
C VAL A 168 -11.51 7.77 -8.95
N CYS A 169 -11.12 8.60 -8.01
CA CYS A 169 -10.95 8.25 -6.60
C CYS A 169 -11.67 9.28 -5.70
N PRO A 170 -13.01 9.40 -5.80
CA PRO A 170 -13.76 10.30 -4.93
C PRO A 170 -13.58 9.87 -3.47
N GLY A 171 -13.22 10.83 -2.62
CA GLY A 171 -12.94 10.54 -1.20
C GLY A 171 -11.51 10.19 -0.85
N MET A 172 -10.62 10.00 -1.86
CA MET A 172 -9.19 9.88 -1.57
C MET A 172 -8.66 11.20 -0.99
N LEU A 173 -7.92 11.07 0.09
CA LEU A 173 -7.32 12.19 0.79
C LEU A 173 -5.89 12.40 0.29
N PHE A 174 -5.60 13.63 -0.13
CA PHE A 174 -4.31 14.01 -0.68
C PHE A 174 -3.66 15.08 0.20
N ASP A 175 -2.46 14.79 0.65
CA ASP A 175 -1.65 15.75 1.40
C ASP A 175 -0.41 16.17 0.60
N SER A 176 0.21 17.28 0.96
CA SER A 176 1.56 17.60 0.52
C SER A 176 2.56 16.67 1.24
N VAL A 177 3.81 16.65 0.78
CA VAL A 177 4.87 15.90 1.49
C VAL A 177 5.06 16.46 2.90
N GLU A 178 4.99 17.78 3.05
CA GLU A 178 5.11 18.49 4.33
C GLU A 178 3.97 18.12 5.28
N ASP A 179 2.72 18.04 4.78
CA ASP A 179 1.56 17.65 5.59
C ASP A 179 1.65 16.19 6.01
N TRP A 180 2.08 15.29 5.13
CA TRP A 180 2.35 13.90 5.49
C TRP A 180 3.39 13.79 6.60
N LEU A 181 4.54 14.47 6.47
CA LEU A 181 5.57 14.50 7.51
C LEU A 181 5.04 15.07 8.83
N GLY A 182 4.22 16.14 8.75
CA GLY A 182 3.57 16.73 9.92
C GLY A 182 2.67 15.74 10.65
N ARG A 183 1.86 14.94 9.93
CA ARG A 183 0.98 13.91 10.53
C ARG A 183 1.77 12.80 11.23
N TYR A 184 2.76 12.22 10.52
CA TYR A 184 3.59 11.17 11.10
C TYR A 184 4.40 11.67 12.31
N GLY A 185 4.91 12.90 12.26
CA GLY A 185 5.58 13.54 13.39
C GLY A 185 4.65 13.82 14.57
N SER A 186 3.43 14.30 14.30
CA SER A 186 2.41 14.56 15.32
C SER A 186 1.92 13.29 16.01
N ALA A 187 1.96 12.15 15.32
CA ALA A 187 1.69 10.83 15.90
C ALA A 187 2.84 10.30 16.79
N GLY A 188 3.92 11.07 16.95
CA GLY A 188 5.02 10.76 17.86
C GLY A 188 6.22 10.07 17.20
N LEU A 189 6.26 9.94 15.88
CA LEU A 189 7.45 9.42 15.20
C LEU A 189 8.55 10.46 15.11
N THR A 190 9.78 9.99 15.21
CA THR A 190 11.01 10.79 15.11
C THR A 190 11.90 10.27 13.99
N ASN A 191 12.97 10.99 13.66
CA ASN A 191 13.92 10.62 12.62
C ASN A 191 13.20 10.29 11.30
N LEU A 192 12.31 11.19 10.87
CA LEU A 192 11.56 11.03 9.63
C LEU A 192 12.49 11.13 8.43
N GLU A 193 12.46 10.12 7.57
CA GLU A 193 13.18 10.07 6.30
C GLU A 193 12.20 9.83 5.16
N ILE A 194 12.47 10.39 3.98
CA ILE A 194 11.61 10.25 2.82
C ILE A 194 12.38 9.91 1.54
N LYS A 195 11.68 9.22 0.64
CA LYS A 195 12.00 9.12 -0.78
C LYS A 195 10.79 9.55 -1.57
N THR A 196 10.98 10.19 -2.70
CA THR A 196 9.88 10.61 -3.58
C THR A 196 10.17 10.28 -5.03
N GLY A 197 9.12 10.01 -5.78
CA GLY A 197 9.25 9.73 -7.20
C GLY A 197 7.96 9.97 -8.01
N PRO A 198 8.01 9.75 -9.33
CA PRO A 198 6.86 9.92 -10.20
C PRO A 198 5.87 8.75 -10.07
N PHE A 199 4.60 9.03 -10.36
CA PHE A 199 3.59 7.99 -10.49
C PHE A 199 3.68 7.32 -11.86
N GLU A 200 4.32 6.16 -11.95
CA GLU A 200 4.53 5.45 -13.23
C GLU A 200 3.71 4.18 -13.38
N MET A 201 3.05 3.67 -12.34
CA MET A 201 2.34 2.38 -12.36
C MET A 201 1.25 2.27 -13.44
N MET A 202 0.75 3.39 -13.97
CA MET A 202 -0.25 3.45 -15.04
C MET A 202 0.36 3.73 -16.42
N THR A 203 1.66 3.92 -16.51
CA THR A 203 2.36 3.98 -17.80
C THR A 203 2.64 2.57 -18.31
N ALA A 204 2.74 2.40 -19.65
CA ALA A 204 3.06 1.09 -20.21
C ALA A 204 4.39 0.53 -19.68
N ARG A 205 5.39 1.42 -19.53
CA ARG A 205 6.71 1.07 -18.99
C ARG A 205 6.63 0.64 -17.52
N GLY A 206 6.00 1.46 -16.68
CA GLY A 206 5.84 1.16 -15.25
C GLY A 206 5.02 -0.09 -15.03
N PHE A 207 3.91 -0.26 -15.77
CA PHE A 207 3.08 -1.45 -15.67
C PHE A 207 3.86 -2.76 -15.95
N VAL A 208 4.70 -2.78 -17.00
CA VAL A 208 5.55 -3.94 -17.29
C VAL A 208 6.69 -4.09 -16.28
N ALA A 209 7.25 -2.98 -15.79
CA ALA A 209 8.29 -3.02 -14.75
C ALA A 209 7.76 -3.60 -13.43
N ASP A 210 6.53 -3.24 -13.04
CA ASP A 210 5.88 -3.71 -11.81
C ASP A 210 5.50 -5.19 -11.87
N GLU A 211 4.91 -5.61 -12.98
CA GLU A 211 4.26 -6.93 -13.11
C GLU A 211 5.13 -7.98 -13.81
N GLY A 212 6.14 -7.56 -14.54
CA GLY A 212 6.79 -8.38 -15.54
C GLY A 212 5.91 -8.62 -16.76
N LEU A 213 6.52 -8.90 -17.92
CA LEU A 213 5.80 -9.03 -19.18
C LEU A 213 4.68 -10.08 -19.16
N ARG A 214 4.96 -11.25 -18.55
CA ARG A 214 3.99 -12.35 -18.50
C ARG A 214 2.73 -12.00 -17.72
N ASN A 215 2.87 -11.39 -16.54
CA ASN A 215 1.72 -11.00 -15.72
C ASN A 215 1.00 -9.80 -16.32
N ALA A 216 1.72 -8.83 -16.88
CA ALA A 216 1.14 -7.69 -17.57
C ALA A 216 0.22 -8.13 -18.72
N LEU A 217 0.68 -9.07 -19.54
CA LEU A 217 -0.14 -9.66 -20.62
C LEU A 217 -1.37 -10.40 -20.08
N ARG A 218 -1.24 -11.12 -18.94
CA ARG A 218 -2.35 -11.81 -18.30
C ARG A 218 -3.41 -10.82 -17.78
N VAL A 219 -3.00 -9.75 -17.11
CA VAL A 219 -3.90 -8.69 -16.62
C VAL A 219 -4.64 -8.03 -17.79
N MET A 220 -3.94 -7.73 -18.89
CA MET A 220 -4.56 -7.19 -20.11
C MET A 220 -5.57 -8.17 -20.73
N ALA A 221 -5.22 -9.44 -20.83
CA ALA A 221 -6.12 -10.48 -21.34
C ALA A 221 -7.39 -10.58 -20.48
N ASN A 222 -7.25 -10.58 -19.13
CA ASN A 222 -8.38 -10.60 -18.20
C ASN A 222 -9.28 -9.36 -18.38
N ALA A 223 -8.68 -8.18 -18.55
CA ALA A 223 -9.43 -6.95 -18.78
C ALA A 223 -10.20 -7.00 -20.13
N MET A 224 -9.60 -7.56 -21.17
CA MET A 224 -10.25 -7.69 -22.48
C MET A 224 -11.33 -8.76 -22.51
N ALA A 225 -11.14 -9.88 -21.81
CA ALA A 225 -12.11 -10.97 -21.73
C ALA A 225 -13.38 -10.61 -20.95
N ASN A 226 -13.29 -9.68 -19.98
CA ASN A 226 -14.38 -9.26 -19.13
C ASN A 226 -15.02 -7.95 -19.64
N GLY A 227 -16.28 -8.00 -20.11
CA GLY A 227 -17.00 -6.85 -20.65
C GLY A 227 -17.17 -5.69 -19.68
N THR A 228 -17.33 -5.98 -18.37
CA THR A 228 -17.42 -4.95 -17.30
C THR A 228 -16.07 -4.28 -17.10
N ALA A 229 -14.99 -5.07 -17.00
CA ALA A 229 -13.64 -4.55 -16.86
C ALA A 229 -13.26 -3.68 -18.05
N ARG A 230 -13.54 -4.15 -19.29
CA ARG A 230 -13.25 -3.39 -20.52
C ARG A 230 -13.94 -2.02 -20.50
N ARG A 231 -15.24 -1.95 -20.17
CA ARG A 231 -15.97 -0.66 -20.06
C ARG A 231 -15.37 0.22 -18.97
N ARG A 232 -15.04 -0.35 -17.81
CA ARG A 232 -14.42 0.40 -16.71
C ARG A 232 -13.04 0.94 -17.13
N MET A 233 -12.21 0.15 -17.79
CA MET A 233 -10.88 0.57 -18.24
C MET A 233 -10.94 1.66 -19.32
N THR A 234 -11.87 1.58 -20.27
CA THR A 234 -12.05 2.64 -21.29
C THR A 234 -12.50 3.96 -20.68
N TRP A 235 -13.24 3.93 -19.56
CA TRP A 235 -13.62 5.12 -18.81
C TRP A 235 -12.47 5.65 -17.93
N LEU A 236 -11.75 4.74 -17.26
CA LEU A 236 -10.76 5.05 -16.22
C LEU A 236 -9.44 5.59 -16.80
N VAL A 237 -8.88 4.91 -17.81
CA VAL A 237 -7.53 5.19 -18.33
C VAL A 237 -7.38 6.64 -18.80
N PRO A 238 -8.28 7.23 -19.62
CA PRO A 238 -8.13 8.61 -20.07
C PRO A 238 -8.17 9.62 -18.90
N ARG A 239 -8.90 9.33 -17.82
CA ARG A 239 -9.03 10.18 -16.65
C ARG A 239 -7.77 10.17 -15.80
N ILE A 240 -7.27 8.99 -15.49
CA ILE A 240 -6.01 8.86 -14.76
C ILE A 240 -4.86 9.50 -15.57
N SER A 241 -4.80 9.28 -16.87
CA SER A 241 -3.73 9.81 -17.72
C SER A 241 -3.60 11.33 -17.67
N ARG A 242 -4.70 12.06 -17.42
CA ARG A 242 -4.65 13.52 -17.22
C ARG A 242 -3.95 13.92 -15.94
N ALA A 243 -4.05 13.09 -14.90
CA ALA A 243 -3.44 13.37 -13.59
C ALA A 243 -2.01 12.84 -13.47
N VAL A 244 -1.64 11.77 -14.18
CA VAL A 244 -0.31 11.13 -14.13
C VAL A 244 0.86 12.12 -14.14
N PRO A 245 0.90 13.18 -14.98
CA PRO A 245 2.02 14.12 -14.99
C PRO A 245 2.20 14.92 -13.69
N TYR A 246 1.18 14.97 -12.85
CA TYR A 246 1.13 15.73 -11.59
C TYR A 246 1.31 14.85 -10.37
N LEU A 247 1.03 13.55 -10.50
CA LEU A 247 1.07 12.59 -9.40
C LEU A 247 2.48 12.12 -9.09
N GLY A 248 2.72 11.85 -7.83
CA GLY A 248 3.92 11.19 -7.33
C GLY A 248 3.63 10.34 -6.11
N TYR A 249 4.65 9.64 -5.69
CA TYR A 249 4.65 8.93 -4.42
C TYR A 249 5.67 9.53 -3.47
N VAL A 250 5.41 9.35 -2.19
CA VAL A 250 6.37 9.54 -1.12
C VAL A 250 6.43 8.26 -0.29
N VAL A 251 7.63 7.72 -0.10
CA VAL A 251 7.92 6.71 0.92
C VAL A 251 8.37 7.45 2.16
N ILE A 252 7.74 7.17 3.28
CA ILE A 252 8.01 7.79 4.59
C ILE A 252 8.48 6.69 5.53
N ARG A 253 9.56 6.96 6.25
CA ARG A 253 10.05 6.16 7.36
C ARG A 253 10.08 7.02 8.60
N GLY A 254 9.54 6.52 9.70
CA GLY A 254 9.63 7.15 11.02
C GLY A 254 9.99 6.14 12.09
N ARG A 255 10.75 6.56 13.10
CA ARG A 255 11.11 5.73 14.26
C ARG A 255 10.18 6.04 15.44
N ARG A 256 9.56 5.00 16.02
CA ARG A 256 8.91 5.14 17.31
C ARG A 256 10.00 5.34 18.38
N PRO A 257 9.94 6.40 19.21
CA PRO A 257 10.91 6.62 20.29
C PRO A 257 11.04 5.40 21.20
N ALA A 258 12.25 5.09 21.66
CA ALA A 258 12.44 4.13 22.73
C ALA A 258 11.73 4.61 23.99
N GLY A 259 11.10 3.72 24.73
CA GLY A 259 10.54 4.04 26.04
C GLY A 259 11.64 4.59 26.98
N ARG A 260 11.26 5.42 27.94
CA ARG A 260 12.23 6.02 28.89
C ARG A 260 12.94 4.99 29.78
N ASP A 261 12.56 3.71 29.71
CA ASP A 261 13.02 2.63 30.58
C ASP A 261 13.74 1.49 29.85
N ASP A 262 14.26 1.71 28.62
CA ASP A 262 15.09 0.72 27.92
C ASP A 262 16.60 1.06 28.12
N PRO A 263 17.29 0.44 29.09
CA PRO A 263 18.73 0.54 29.22
C PRO A 263 19.33 -0.31 28.11
N GLY A 264 19.93 0.34 27.07
CA GLY A 264 20.63 -0.26 25.95
C GLY A 264 21.75 -1.25 26.30
#